data_aff6414ca1e5aa82ba6eb726121b8dfe
#
_entry.id   aff6414ca1e5aa82ba6eb726121b8dfe
#
_cell.length_a   1.000
_cell.length_b   1.000
_cell.length_c   1.000
_cell.angle_alpha   90.00
_cell.angle_beta   90.00
_cell.angle_gamma   90.00
#
_symmetry.space_group_name_H-M   'P 1'
#
loop_
_entity.id
_entity.type
_entity.pdbx_description
1 polymer ?
#
loop_
_entity_poly.entity_id
_entity_poly.type
_entity_poly.pdbx_seq_one_letter_code
_entity_poly.pdbx_strand_id
1 'polypeptide(L)'
;VEITELPINIPPRTSPEVYFTESNSGIAVLLQDRDASWLGIAHGLKSIGVPFRIVESIELALEHDVILVYPTITGSNTAPETLSALANHVRGGKSLIAFSVIGGGLPLLLGFESTEERRDLLELNFDSGIFDGNFFQDPAETSIRLSALENPAPMPGVSYHTLKNPPIATYDNGSAAITQNSYTVGDRTGYAYAVGFDFGHFILRVQNDRFAGLADTYVNDYQPKIDTLLRFLAKVHRDGSPDAVQFLTTPFNQEFTALITHDIDFTRSIENVPTYAALEASQDIPATYFLQTKYVTDYNDSLFFTQDSQATLQSLHDQGMEIASHSVAHSNEFKNMELGTGTETYPSYQPFVFNFETVRKASIAGELRVSKFLLDSLTAQTTVSFRPGHLSLPYELPEMLLATGYKYSSSMTANSTLTHLPFRMNYSRNYDTELDIFEIPITIEDERGRLGDRIDESIALANKIANHGGVVNVLIHTDVLDHKLEFERRFIAEFKERAWFGTVAQFGHWWAVRDSAVVKVETVNTQTKRVLITTDGAIDGLSIRVPKDWTYEEGLEGSQQQDDVLVLGPFEDIAQVLFSLPASN
;
A
#
# COMPACT_ATOMS: atom_id res chain seq x y z
N VAL A 1 19.67 -20.19 11.38
CA VAL A 1 18.26 -20.09 11.01
C VAL A 1 17.88 -21.40 10.33
N GLU A 2 17.11 -22.27 11.02
CA GLU A 2 16.48 -23.41 10.37
C GLU A 2 15.42 -22.87 9.41
N ILE A 3 15.58 -23.12 8.13
CA ILE A 3 14.47 -22.95 7.21
C ILE A 3 13.54 -24.13 7.46
N THR A 4 12.38 -23.82 7.96
CA THR A 4 11.21 -24.63 7.71
C THR A 4 11.00 -24.69 6.21
N GLU A 5 10.80 -25.85 5.67
CA GLU A 5 10.64 -26.27 4.28
C GLU A 5 10.42 -25.13 3.25
N LEU A 6 11.15 -25.18 2.12
CA LEU A 6 10.83 -24.32 0.98
C LEU A 6 9.33 -24.40 0.69
N PRO A 7 8.66 -23.28 0.36
CA PRO A 7 7.24 -23.28 0.04
C PRO A 7 6.97 -23.97 -1.32
N ILE A 8 7.14 -25.29 -1.35
CA ILE A 8 6.91 -26.12 -2.54
C ILE A 8 5.41 -26.40 -2.70
N ASN A 9 4.64 -26.31 -1.62
CA ASN A 9 3.19 -26.52 -1.65
C ASN A 9 2.50 -25.18 -1.85
N ILE A 10 1.74 -25.06 -2.93
CA ILE A 10 0.87 -23.91 -3.17
C ILE A 10 -0.09 -23.80 -1.98
N PRO A 11 -0.06 -22.71 -1.21
CA PRO A 11 -0.98 -22.53 -0.11
C PRO A 11 -2.42 -22.39 -0.64
N PRO A 12 -3.43 -22.69 0.18
CA PRO A 12 -4.81 -22.47 -0.21
C PRO A 12 -5.04 -20.98 -0.48
N ARG A 13 -6.03 -20.67 -1.31
CA ARG A 13 -6.52 -19.30 -1.50
C ARG A 13 -6.86 -18.67 -0.16
N THR A 14 -6.58 -17.37 -0.01
CA THR A 14 -7.02 -16.63 1.17
C THR A 14 -8.54 -16.70 1.28
N SER A 15 -9.00 -17.11 2.44
CA SER A 15 -10.44 -17.24 2.70
C SER A 15 -11.05 -15.89 3.13
N PRO A 16 -12.24 -15.51 2.63
CA PRO A 16 -12.93 -14.29 3.08
C PRO A 16 -13.15 -14.21 4.58
N GLU A 17 -13.23 -15.35 5.27
CA GLU A 17 -13.41 -15.44 6.72
C GLU A 17 -12.32 -14.71 7.52
N VAL A 18 -11.12 -14.56 6.95
CA VAL A 18 -10.03 -13.75 7.55
C VAL A 18 -10.46 -12.31 7.81
N TYR A 19 -11.42 -11.80 7.02
CA TYR A 19 -11.94 -10.44 7.07
C TYR A 19 -13.38 -10.34 7.61
N PHE A 20 -13.87 -11.37 8.31
CA PHE A 20 -15.18 -11.36 8.98
C PHE A 20 -15.14 -10.67 10.36
N THR A 21 -14.26 -9.72 10.53
CA THR A 21 -14.06 -9.01 11.81
C THR A 21 -15.29 -8.20 12.22
N GLU A 22 -15.46 -8.02 13.53
CA GLU A 22 -16.62 -7.31 14.12
C GLU A 22 -16.48 -5.78 14.05
N SER A 23 -16.15 -5.20 12.89
CA SER A 23 -16.25 -3.74 12.73
C SER A 23 -17.68 -3.36 12.35
N ASN A 24 -18.31 -2.48 13.12
CA ASN A 24 -19.68 -2.01 12.87
C ASN A 24 -19.74 -0.61 12.24
N SER A 25 -18.61 0.10 12.16
CA SER A 25 -18.50 1.47 11.63
C SER A 25 -17.89 1.55 10.24
N GLY A 26 -17.42 0.42 9.71
CA GLY A 26 -16.77 0.30 8.41
C GLY A 26 -17.74 0.02 7.26
N ILE A 27 -17.14 -0.24 6.09
CA ILE A 27 -17.87 -0.69 4.89
C ILE A 27 -18.19 -2.18 5.02
N ALA A 28 -19.47 -2.57 4.85
CA ALA A 28 -19.80 -3.97 4.62
C ALA A 28 -19.56 -4.33 3.16
N VAL A 29 -18.59 -5.20 2.89
CA VAL A 29 -18.35 -5.76 1.56
C VAL A 29 -19.22 -7.00 1.40
N LEU A 30 -20.38 -6.85 0.77
CA LEU A 30 -21.29 -7.94 0.46
C LEU A 30 -20.74 -8.72 -0.74
N LEU A 31 -20.11 -9.85 -0.45
CA LEU A 31 -19.45 -10.71 -1.42
C LEU A 31 -20.47 -11.66 -2.08
N GLN A 32 -20.63 -11.55 -3.40
CA GLN A 32 -21.54 -12.39 -4.20
C GLN A 32 -20.83 -13.60 -4.84
N ASP A 33 -19.50 -13.54 -4.95
CA ASP A 33 -18.69 -14.59 -5.58
C ASP A 33 -17.32 -14.67 -4.90
N ARG A 34 -17.03 -15.80 -4.27
CA ARG A 34 -15.75 -16.07 -3.59
C ARG A 34 -14.57 -16.22 -4.57
N ASP A 35 -14.85 -16.50 -5.84
CA ASP A 35 -13.81 -16.65 -6.87
C ASP A 35 -13.42 -15.32 -7.53
N ALA A 36 -14.12 -14.23 -7.18
CA ALA A 36 -13.78 -12.89 -7.65
C ALA A 36 -12.52 -12.33 -7.01
N SER A 37 -12.01 -11.21 -7.55
CA SER A 37 -10.80 -10.52 -7.08
C SER A 37 -11.03 -9.66 -5.82
N TRP A 38 -11.85 -10.13 -4.89
CA TRP A 38 -12.24 -9.41 -3.65
C TRP A 38 -11.05 -9.07 -2.77
N LEU A 39 -9.97 -9.86 -2.84
CA LEU A 39 -8.75 -9.63 -2.06
C LEU A 39 -8.12 -8.26 -2.41
N GLY A 40 -8.23 -7.80 -3.66
CA GLY A 40 -7.79 -6.47 -4.05
C GLY A 40 -8.59 -5.34 -3.39
N ILE A 41 -9.90 -5.53 -3.19
CA ILE A 41 -10.74 -4.60 -2.41
C ILE A 41 -10.27 -4.59 -0.95
N ALA A 42 -10.04 -5.76 -0.35
CA ALA A 42 -9.56 -5.88 1.03
C ALA A 42 -8.20 -5.20 1.21
N HIS A 43 -7.22 -5.49 0.35
CA HIS A 43 -5.90 -4.86 0.37
C HIS A 43 -5.98 -3.33 0.20
N GLY A 44 -6.81 -2.86 -0.74
CA GLY A 44 -7.00 -1.44 -0.96
C GLY A 44 -7.60 -0.72 0.26
N LEU A 45 -8.66 -1.27 0.86
CA LEU A 45 -9.28 -0.70 2.06
C LEU A 45 -8.32 -0.71 3.26
N LYS A 46 -7.51 -1.77 3.44
CA LYS A 46 -6.43 -1.81 4.43
C LYS A 46 -5.38 -0.73 4.17
N SER A 47 -4.88 -0.59 2.95
CA SER A 47 -3.86 0.42 2.61
C SER A 47 -4.34 1.83 2.91
N ILE A 48 -5.58 2.19 2.54
CA ILE A 48 -6.11 3.54 2.82
C ILE A 48 -6.68 3.69 4.24
N GLY A 49 -6.72 2.61 5.03
CA GLY A 49 -7.13 2.61 6.43
C GLY A 49 -8.65 2.74 6.64
N VAL A 50 -9.46 2.35 5.68
CA VAL A 50 -10.92 2.29 5.82
C VAL A 50 -11.29 0.96 6.47
N PRO A 51 -11.93 0.97 7.65
CA PRO A 51 -12.43 -0.24 8.27
C PRO A 51 -13.48 -0.91 7.38
N PHE A 52 -13.48 -2.21 7.35
CA PHE A 52 -14.46 -2.98 6.59
C PHE A 52 -14.69 -4.36 7.20
N ARG A 53 -15.77 -4.97 6.75
CA ARG A 53 -16.09 -6.36 7.03
C ARG A 53 -16.55 -7.04 5.75
N ILE A 54 -16.00 -8.21 5.43
CA ILE A 54 -16.57 -9.03 4.36
C ILE A 54 -17.75 -9.80 4.94
N VAL A 55 -18.86 -9.82 4.22
CA VAL A 55 -20.08 -10.55 4.58
C VAL A 55 -20.68 -11.20 3.33
N GLU A 56 -21.40 -12.31 3.52
CA GLU A 56 -22.07 -13.02 2.42
C GLU A 56 -23.61 -12.99 2.57
N SER A 57 -24.11 -12.48 3.70
CA SER A 57 -25.54 -12.33 3.92
C SER A 57 -25.95 -10.86 3.91
N ILE A 58 -27.14 -10.58 3.35
CA ILE A 58 -27.69 -9.24 3.31
C ILE A 58 -28.04 -8.72 4.70
N GLU A 59 -28.42 -9.60 5.63
CA GLU A 59 -28.77 -9.24 7.00
C GLU A 59 -27.56 -8.63 7.72
N LEU A 60 -26.38 -9.25 7.59
CA LEU A 60 -25.14 -8.72 8.16
C LEU A 60 -24.69 -7.42 7.47
N ALA A 61 -24.88 -7.32 6.14
CA ALA A 61 -24.57 -6.09 5.42
C ALA A 61 -25.42 -4.91 5.89
N LEU A 62 -26.69 -5.13 6.19
CA LEU A 62 -27.63 -4.09 6.63
C LEU A 62 -27.33 -3.51 8.04
N GLU A 63 -26.47 -4.16 8.81
CA GLU A 63 -25.96 -3.62 10.09
C GLU A 63 -25.08 -2.38 9.87
N HIS A 64 -24.54 -2.19 8.66
CA HIS A 64 -23.65 -1.09 8.29
C HIS A 64 -24.40 0.05 7.59
N ASP A 65 -23.81 1.24 7.63
CA ASP A 65 -24.34 2.41 6.92
C ASP A 65 -23.89 2.49 5.47
N VAL A 66 -22.74 1.88 5.15
CA VAL A 66 -22.21 1.80 3.79
C VAL A 66 -22.05 0.34 3.39
N ILE A 67 -22.72 -0.05 2.31
CA ILE A 67 -22.60 -1.40 1.72
C ILE A 67 -21.88 -1.28 0.37
N LEU A 68 -20.88 -2.14 0.17
CA LEU A 68 -20.22 -2.35 -1.11
C LEU A 68 -20.57 -3.75 -1.61
N VAL A 69 -21.26 -3.85 -2.75
CA VAL A 69 -21.61 -5.15 -3.36
C VAL A 69 -20.61 -5.51 -4.45
N TYR A 70 -20.00 -6.67 -4.33
CA TYR A 70 -18.91 -7.11 -5.20
C TYR A 70 -19.04 -8.58 -5.62
N PRO A 71 -18.70 -8.99 -6.84
CA PRO A 71 -18.18 -8.18 -7.95
C PRO A 71 -19.24 -7.62 -8.90
N THR A 72 -20.45 -8.18 -8.92
CA THR A 72 -21.45 -7.87 -9.93
C THR A 72 -22.87 -8.00 -9.37
N ILE A 73 -23.77 -7.14 -9.81
CA ILE A 73 -25.22 -7.25 -9.56
C ILE A 73 -25.94 -7.52 -10.88
N THR A 74 -26.66 -8.64 -10.93
CA THR A 74 -27.61 -8.95 -12.01
C THR A 74 -28.93 -9.46 -11.44
N GLY A 75 -29.98 -9.45 -12.23
CA GLY A 75 -31.27 -10.05 -11.82
C GLY A 75 -31.23 -11.58 -11.68
N SER A 76 -30.18 -12.23 -12.16
CA SER A 76 -30.00 -13.70 -12.11
C SER A 76 -29.07 -14.18 -11.00
N ASN A 77 -28.08 -13.36 -10.60
CA ASN A 77 -27.11 -13.76 -9.56
C ASN A 77 -27.44 -13.22 -8.16
N THR A 78 -28.31 -12.20 -8.06
CA THR A 78 -28.68 -11.56 -6.81
C THR A 78 -30.16 -11.82 -6.51
N ALA A 79 -30.43 -12.38 -5.33
CA ALA A 79 -31.80 -12.73 -4.92
C ALA A 79 -32.72 -11.49 -4.87
N PRO A 80 -34.01 -11.60 -5.27
CA PRO A 80 -34.95 -10.48 -5.24
C PRO A 80 -35.09 -9.82 -3.86
N GLU A 81 -34.98 -10.59 -2.80
CA GLU A 81 -35.01 -10.11 -1.40
C GLU A 81 -33.81 -9.23 -1.12
N THR A 82 -32.62 -9.64 -1.53
CA THR A 82 -31.37 -8.86 -1.43
C THR A 82 -31.47 -7.56 -2.21
N LEU A 83 -31.94 -7.61 -3.46
CA LEU A 83 -32.14 -6.41 -4.30
C LEU A 83 -33.12 -5.42 -3.65
N SER A 84 -34.21 -5.92 -3.08
CA SER A 84 -35.21 -5.10 -2.38
C SER A 84 -34.64 -4.48 -1.10
N ALA A 85 -33.85 -5.24 -0.34
CA ALA A 85 -33.18 -4.78 0.87
C ALA A 85 -32.15 -3.67 0.57
N LEU A 86 -31.33 -3.85 -0.46
CA LEU A 86 -30.37 -2.83 -0.93
C LEU A 86 -31.07 -1.55 -1.38
N ALA A 87 -32.19 -1.67 -2.12
CA ALA A 87 -32.98 -0.52 -2.54
C ALA A 87 -33.58 0.24 -1.34
N ASN A 88 -34.08 -0.47 -0.33
CA ASN A 88 -34.63 0.13 0.88
C ASN A 88 -33.53 0.76 1.74
N HIS A 89 -32.35 0.17 1.81
CA HIS A 89 -31.18 0.71 2.49
C HIS A 89 -30.86 2.12 1.97
N VAL A 90 -30.74 2.28 0.65
CA VAL A 90 -30.47 3.57 0.02
C VAL A 90 -31.61 4.58 0.22
N ARG A 91 -32.88 4.14 0.03
CA ARG A 91 -34.05 4.99 0.26
C ARG A 91 -34.21 5.42 1.71
N GLY A 92 -33.62 4.66 2.64
CA GLY A 92 -33.51 4.99 4.05
C GLY A 92 -32.42 6.00 4.41
N GLY A 93 -31.73 6.57 3.41
CA GLY A 93 -30.65 7.55 3.62
C GLY A 93 -29.29 6.94 3.95
N LYS A 94 -29.07 5.66 3.63
CA LYS A 94 -27.79 4.96 3.76
C LYS A 94 -27.10 4.80 2.39
N SER A 95 -25.81 4.44 2.37
CA SER A 95 -25.01 4.46 1.14
C SER A 95 -24.74 3.07 0.56
N LEU A 96 -24.67 3.00 -0.77
CA LEU A 96 -24.42 1.78 -1.55
C LEU A 96 -23.37 2.04 -2.63
N ILE A 97 -22.36 1.18 -2.72
CA ILE A 97 -21.45 1.06 -3.86
C ILE A 97 -21.74 -0.28 -4.53
N ALA A 98 -22.15 -0.27 -5.79
CA ALA A 98 -22.48 -1.47 -6.55
C ALA A 98 -21.56 -1.61 -7.75
N PHE A 99 -20.81 -2.71 -7.82
CA PHE A 99 -19.91 -2.99 -8.94
C PHE A 99 -20.65 -3.69 -10.07
N SER A 100 -20.29 -3.37 -11.31
CA SER A 100 -20.72 -4.02 -12.55
C SER A 100 -22.23 -4.34 -12.58
N VAL A 101 -23.07 -3.33 -12.41
CA VAL A 101 -24.53 -3.49 -12.33
C VAL A 101 -25.11 -3.69 -13.71
N ILE A 102 -25.72 -4.87 -13.97
CA ILE A 102 -26.30 -5.26 -15.25
C ILE A 102 -27.81 -5.55 -15.09
N GLY A 103 -28.53 -4.79 -14.27
CA GLY A 103 -29.96 -4.97 -14.06
C GLY A 103 -30.36 -5.11 -12.60
N GLY A 104 -31.21 -6.09 -12.25
CA GLY A 104 -31.68 -6.32 -10.88
C GLY A 104 -32.66 -5.28 -10.36
N GLY A 105 -33.24 -4.44 -11.22
CA GLY A 105 -34.20 -3.38 -10.81
C GLY A 105 -33.55 -2.19 -10.09
N LEU A 106 -32.21 -2.12 -10.02
CA LEU A 106 -31.47 -1.04 -9.36
C LEU A 106 -31.03 0.13 -10.27
N PRO A 107 -31.07 0.05 -11.64
CA PRO A 107 -30.53 1.10 -12.48
C PRO A 107 -31.02 2.50 -12.10
N LEU A 108 -32.33 2.73 -12.02
CA LEU A 108 -32.90 4.04 -11.67
C LEU A 108 -32.49 4.51 -10.26
N LEU A 109 -32.32 3.58 -9.31
CA LEU A 109 -31.84 3.89 -7.97
C LEU A 109 -30.38 4.43 -8.02
N LEU A 110 -29.57 3.85 -8.91
CA LEU A 110 -28.15 4.17 -9.09
C LEU A 110 -27.91 5.34 -10.08
N GLY A 111 -28.99 5.91 -10.66
CA GLY A 111 -28.95 7.12 -11.45
C GLY A 111 -28.73 6.92 -12.96
N PHE A 112 -29.05 5.76 -13.51
CA PHE A 112 -28.99 5.47 -14.95
C PHE A 112 -30.19 4.61 -15.40
N GLU A 113 -30.42 4.47 -16.71
CA GLU A 113 -31.53 3.68 -17.26
C GLU A 113 -31.08 2.39 -17.95
N SER A 114 -29.91 2.42 -18.62
CA SER A 114 -29.40 1.28 -19.38
C SER A 114 -27.92 1.08 -19.23
N THR A 115 -27.46 -0.13 -19.55
CA THR A 115 -26.07 -0.55 -19.44
C THR A 115 -25.60 -1.20 -20.72
N GLU A 116 -24.30 -1.14 -20.97
CA GLU A 116 -23.63 -1.87 -22.04
C GLU A 116 -22.38 -2.56 -21.46
N GLU A 117 -22.27 -3.88 -21.66
CA GLU A 117 -21.06 -4.61 -21.32
C GLU A 117 -19.95 -4.27 -22.33
N ARG A 118 -18.76 -3.98 -21.81
CA ARG A 118 -17.60 -3.53 -22.57
C ARG A 118 -16.43 -4.49 -22.37
N ARG A 119 -15.56 -4.60 -23.38
CA ARG A 119 -14.30 -5.36 -23.34
C ARG A 119 -13.13 -4.56 -23.92
N ASP A 120 -13.29 -3.27 -24.06
CA ASP A 120 -12.39 -2.35 -24.76
C ASP A 120 -12.00 -1.14 -23.92
N LEU A 121 -12.13 -1.23 -22.58
CA LEU A 121 -11.85 -0.11 -21.69
C LEU A 121 -10.34 0.10 -21.55
N LEU A 122 -9.87 1.29 -21.93
CA LEU A 122 -8.46 1.65 -21.94
C LEU A 122 -8.10 2.66 -20.84
N GLU A 123 -9.02 3.56 -20.50
CA GLU A 123 -8.77 4.66 -19.58
C GLU A 123 -10.04 5.08 -18.84
N LEU A 124 -9.87 5.51 -17.60
CA LEU A 124 -10.88 6.11 -16.74
C LEU A 124 -10.52 7.57 -16.46
N ASN A 125 -11.47 8.48 -16.65
CA ASN A 125 -11.30 9.91 -16.41
C ASN A 125 -12.33 10.41 -15.39
N PHE A 126 -11.85 10.86 -14.21
CA PHE A 126 -12.70 11.50 -13.22
C PHE A 126 -13.05 12.93 -13.63
N ASP A 127 -14.28 13.35 -13.33
CA ASP A 127 -14.65 14.77 -13.39
C ASP A 127 -14.04 15.50 -12.19
N SER A 128 -13.05 16.36 -12.44
CA SER A 128 -12.35 17.11 -11.40
C SER A 128 -13.23 18.11 -10.63
N GLY A 129 -14.39 18.47 -11.17
CA GLY A 129 -15.33 19.40 -10.54
C GLY A 129 -16.40 18.75 -9.66
N ILE A 130 -16.48 17.39 -9.65
CA ILE A 130 -17.59 16.71 -8.97
C ILE A 130 -17.42 16.60 -7.46
N PHE A 131 -16.18 16.63 -6.97
CA PHE A 131 -15.86 16.61 -5.56
C PHE A 131 -15.36 17.98 -5.09
N ASP A 132 -15.36 18.20 -3.77
CA ASP A 132 -14.78 19.39 -3.16
C ASP A 132 -13.34 19.61 -3.63
N GLY A 133 -12.92 20.87 -3.78
CA GLY A 133 -11.65 21.29 -4.41
C GLY A 133 -10.35 20.71 -3.82
N ASN A 134 -10.44 19.98 -2.71
CA ASN A 134 -9.30 19.28 -2.08
C ASN A 134 -9.22 17.79 -2.44
N PHE A 135 -10.15 17.24 -3.20
CA PHE A 135 -10.09 15.82 -3.56
C PHE A 135 -9.06 15.54 -4.65
N PHE A 136 -9.05 16.34 -5.71
CA PHE A 136 -8.03 16.31 -6.76
C PHE A 136 -7.14 17.54 -6.64
N GLN A 137 -5.86 17.34 -6.36
CA GLN A 137 -4.89 18.42 -6.22
C GLN A 137 -3.86 18.45 -7.37
N ASP A 138 -3.80 17.36 -8.14
CA ASP A 138 -2.93 17.26 -9.31
C ASP A 138 -3.68 16.59 -10.48
N PRO A 139 -3.44 17.03 -11.74
CA PRO A 139 -4.04 16.40 -12.93
C PRO A 139 -3.77 14.90 -13.04
N ALA A 140 -2.63 14.41 -12.53
CA ALA A 140 -2.32 12.98 -12.53
C ALA A 140 -3.32 12.12 -11.75
N GLU A 141 -4.10 12.72 -10.85
CA GLU A 141 -5.11 12.03 -10.04
C GLU A 141 -6.44 11.81 -10.78
N THR A 142 -6.68 12.52 -11.89
CA THR A 142 -7.97 12.47 -12.58
C THR A 142 -8.04 11.43 -13.68
N SER A 143 -6.90 10.98 -14.23
CA SER A 143 -6.85 10.00 -15.31
C SER A 143 -6.16 8.71 -14.86
N ILE A 144 -6.79 7.56 -15.11
CA ILE A 144 -6.29 6.23 -14.76
C ILE A 144 -6.27 5.37 -16.01
N ARG A 145 -5.08 5.01 -16.46
CA ARG A 145 -4.91 4.06 -17.55
C ARG A 145 -5.26 2.65 -17.05
N LEU A 146 -6.14 1.96 -17.76
CA LEU A 146 -6.59 0.60 -17.49
C LEU A 146 -5.87 -0.45 -18.34
N SER A 147 -5.15 -0.02 -19.37
CA SER A 147 -4.42 -0.88 -20.31
C SER A 147 -3.06 -0.29 -20.68
N ALA A 148 -2.07 -1.13 -20.97
CA ALA A 148 -0.78 -0.70 -21.47
C ALA A 148 -0.89 0.02 -22.82
N LEU A 149 0.01 1.00 -23.08
CA LEU A 149 0.09 1.69 -24.37
C LEU A 149 0.58 0.74 -25.47
N GLU A 150 1.63 -0.01 -25.15
CA GLU A 150 2.16 -1.04 -26.04
C GLU A 150 1.50 -2.38 -25.72
N ASN A 151 0.97 -3.06 -26.72
CA ASN A 151 0.21 -4.30 -26.57
C ASN A 151 -0.98 -4.16 -25.60
N PRO A 152 -1.97 -3.34 -25.93
CA PRO A 152 -3.10 -3.08 -25.05
C PRO A 152 -3.85 -4.37 -24.70
N ALA A 153 -4.08 -4.57 -23.40
CA ALA A 153 -4.96 -5.59 -22.85
C ALA A 153 -6.14 -4.89 -22.15
N PRO A 154 -7.19 -4.50 -22.88
CA PRO A 154 -8.31 -3.74 -22.35
C PRO A 154 -8.99 -4.49 -21.21
N MET A 155 -9.48 -3.75 -20.21
CA MET A 155 -10.27 -4.33 -19.14
C MET A 155 -11.73 -4.53 -19.58
N PRO A 156 -12.37 -5.62 -19.17
CA PRO A 156 -13.81 -5.76 -19.24
C PRO A 156 -14.50 -4.86 -18.21
N GLY A 157 -15.73 -4.47 -18.50
CA GLY A 157 -16.52 -3.68 -17.56
C GLY A 157 -17.90 -3.34 -18.12
N VAL A 158 -18.55 -2.38 -17.50
CA VAL A 158 -19.90 -1.92 -17.83
C VAL A 158 -19.89 -0.41 -18.02
N SER A 159 -20.51 0.10 -19.05
CA SER A 159 -20.84 1.51 -19.20
C SER A 159 -22.32 1.77 -18.93
N TYR A 160 -22.60 2.96 -18.40
CA TYR A 160 -23.93 3.39 -17.98
C TYR A 160 -24.44 4.50 -18.89
N HIS A 161 -25.74 4.47 -19.22
CA HIS A 161 -26.35 5.38 -20.19
C HIS A 161 -27.67 5.96 -19.68
N THR A 162 -28.09 7.10 -20.27
CA THR A 162 -29.28 7.83 -19.87
C THR A 162 -29.22 8.20 -18.39
N LEU A 163 -28.27 9.07 -18.07
CA LEU A 163 -27.93 9.41 -16.68
C LEU A 163 -28.90 10.45 -16.10
N LYS A 164 -29.22 10.29 -14.81
CA LYS A 164 -29.97 11.27 -14.04
C LYS A 164 -29.12 12.47 -13.63
N ASN A 165 -27.85 12.21 -13.30
CA ASN A 165 -26.86 13.20 -12.86
C ASN A 165 -25.59 13.08 -13.72
N PRO A 166 -24.74 14.11 -13.76
CA PRO A 166 -23.40 13.97 -14.36
C PRO A 166 -22.63 12.80 -13.74
N PRO A 167 -21.89 12.00 -14.52
CA PRO A 167 -21.11 10.90 -14.00
C PRO A 167 -19.91 11.40 -13.18
N ILE A 168 -19.50 10.63 -12.18
CA ILE A 168 -18.26 10.88 -11.41
C ILE A 168 -17.04 10.65 -12.28
N ALA A 169 -17.10 9.63 -13.13
CA ALA A 169 -16.03 9.29 -14.06
C ALA A 169 -16.59 8.73 -15.37
N THR A 170 -15.84 8.95 -16.44
CA THR A 170 -16.13 8.42 -17.79
C THR A 170 -14.98 7.57 -18.29
N TYR A 171 -15.25 6.68 -19.24
CA TYR A 171 -14.21 6.00 -20.01
C TYR A 171 -13.71 6.91 -21.14
N ASP A 172 -12.62 6.49 -21.79
CA ASP A 172 -12.00 7.18 -22.93
C ASP A 172 -12.96 7.48 -24.09
N ASN A 173 -14.01 6.67 -24.26
CA ASN A 173 -15.06 6.88 -25.25
C ASN A 173 -16.17 7.84 -24.80
N GLY A 174 -16.06 8.43 -23.61
CA GLY A 174 -17.04 9.37 -23.02
C GLY A 174 -18.26 8.73 -22.38
N SER A 175 -18.40 7.38 -22.39
CA SER A 175 -19.48 6.72 -21.67
C SER A 175 -19.23 6.72 -20.15
N ALA A 176 -20.30 6.72 -19.35
CA ALA A 176 -20.16 6.78 -17.90
C ALA A 176 -19.60 5.49 -17.33
N ALA A 177 -18.56 5.63 -16.50
CA ALA A 177 -17.88 4.57 -15.78
C ALA A 177 -18.34 4.50 -14.30
N ILE A 178 -18.55 5.66 -13.67
CA ILE A 178 -19.04 5.74 -12.30
C ILE A 178 -20.20 6.74 -12.25
N THR A 179 -21.36 6.27 -11.77
CA THR A 179 -22.56 7.11 -11.59
C THR A 179 -22.82 7.38 -10.12
N GLN A 180 -23.58 8.42 -9.84
CA GLN A 180 -24.03 8.77 -8.48
C GLN A 180 -25.50 9.20 -8.50
N ASN A 181 -26.23 8.79 -7.47
CA ASN A 181 -27.52 9.33 -7.11
C ASN A 181 -27.61 9.50 -5.59
N SER A 182 -28.50 10.33 -5.07
CA SER A 182 -28.65 10.59 -3.65
C SER A 182 -30.10 10.52 -3.21
N TYR A 183 -30.31 10.16 -1.94
CA TYR A 183 -31.61 10.03 -1.29
C TYR A 183 -31.54 10.62 0.11
N THR A 184 -32.36 11.63 0.39
CA THR A 184 -32.39 12.31 1.68
C THR A 184 -33.64 11.90 2.45
N VAL A 185 -33.46 11.50 3.71
CA VAL A 185 -34.52 11.15 4.65
C VAL A 185 -34.25 11.84 5.99
N GLY A 186 -35.06 12.81 6.36
CA GLY A 186 -34.78 13.69 7.50
C GLY A 186 -33.46 14.45 7.28
N ASP A 187 -32.58 14.37 8.24
CA ASP A 187 -31.25 15.01 8.19
C ASP A 187 -30.16 14.12 7.55
N ARG A 188 -30.52 12.94 7.07
CA ARG A 188 -29.58 11.97 6.55
C ARG A 188 -29.67 11.86 5.03
N THR A 189 -28.51 11.93 4.37
CA THR A 189 -28.39 11.71 2.92
C THR A 189 -27.53 10.47 2.67
N GLY A 190 -28.11 9.48 2.00
CA GLY A 190 -27.40 8.32 1.46
C GLY A 190 -27.08 8.50 0.00
N TYR A 191 -26.00 7.89 -0.44
CA TYR A 191 -25.51 7.93 -1.82
C TYR A 191 -25.52 6.53 -2.42
N ALA A 192 -25.93 6.45 -3.68
CA ALA A 192 -25.89 5.23 -4.47
C ALA A 192 -24.95 5.40 -5.64
N TYR A 193 -23.90 4.59 -5.68
CA TYR A 193 -22.86 4.59 -6.72
C TYR A 193 -22.92 3.29 -7.52
N ALA A 194 -22.86 3.39 -8.85
CA ALA A 194 -22.54 2.25 -9.70
C ALA A 194 -21.14 2.42 -10.27
N VAL A 195 -20.30 1.40 -10.11
CA VAL A 195 -18.91 1.37 -10.60
C VAL A 195 -18.80 0.33 -11.71
N GLY A 196 -18.43 0.75 -12.91
CA GLY A 196 -18.50 -0.08 -14.12
C GLY A 196 -17.28 -0.98 -14.36
N PHE A 197 -16.21 -0.89 -13.56
CA PHE A 197 -15.05 -1.77 -13.71
C PHE A 197 -14.59 -2.35 -12.38
N ASP A 198 -13.80 -3.40 -12.43
CA ASP A 198 -13.38 -4.17 -11.27
C ASP A 198 -12.14 -3.55 -10.60
N PHE A 199 -12.34 -2.78 -9.52
CA PHE A 199 -11.27 -2.20 -8.72
C PHE A 199 -10.36 -3.28 -8.11
N GLY A 200 -10.95 -4.38 -7.60
CA GLY A 200 -10.20 -5.45 -6.96
C GLY A 200 -9.23 -6.11 -7.93
N HIS A 201 -9.72 -6.46 -9.11
CA HIS A 201 -8.86 -7.01 -10.17
C HIS A 201 -7.77 -6.02 -10.61
N PHE A 202 -8.12 -4.74 -10.78
CA PHE A 202 -7.15 -3.70 -11.18
C PHE A 202 -6.03 -3.55 -10.14
N ILE A 203 -6.37 -3.47 -8.85
CA ILE A 203 -5.41 -3.34 -7.76
C ILE A 203 -4.46 -4.55 -7.73
N LEU A 204 -5.00 -5.78 -7.72
CA LEU A 204 -4.18 -6.99 -7.69
C LEU A 204 -3.29 -7.12 -8.92
N ARG A 205 -3.81 -6.78 -10.10
CA ARG A 205 -3.07 -6.79 -11.37
C ARG A 205 -1.83 -5.91 -11.29
N VAL A 206 -1.98 -4.69 -10.78
CA VAL A 206 -0.89 -3.70 -10.75
C VAL A 206 0.09 -3.98 -9.61
N GLN A 207 -0.39 -4.25 -8.40
CA GLN A 207 0.45 -4.52 -7.23
C GLN A 207 1.27 -5.80 -7.38
N ASN A 208 0.78 -6.79 -8.13
CA ASN A 208 1.52 -8.02 -8.39
C ASN A 208 2.36 -7.97 -9.69
N ASP A 209 2.42 -6.82 -10.36
CA ASP A 209 3.20 -6.61 -11.59
C ASP A 209 2.92 -7.68 -12.68
N ARG A 210 1.67 -8.13 -12.78
CA ARG A 210 1.25 -9.15 -13.76
C ARG A 210 1.02 -8.58 -15.16
N PHE A 211 0.98 -7.25 -15.27
CA PHE A 211 0.76 -6.53 -16.51
C PHE A 211 1.65 -5.28 -16.53
N ALA A 212 2.90 -5.47 -16.88
CA ALA A 212 3.85 -4.40 -17.08
C ALA A 212 3.34 -3.35 -18.09
N GLY A 213 3.78 -2.11 -17.96
CA GLY A 213 3.53 -1.04 -18.93
C GLY A 213 2.27 -0.21 -18.69
N LEU A 214 1.63 -0.30 -17.51
CA LEU A 214 0.56 0.63 -17.10
C LEU A 214 1.09 1.99 -16.65
N ALA A 215 2.32 2.05 -16.16
CA ALA A 215 2.97 3.28 -15.77
C ALA A 215 3.47 4.08 -16.99
N ASP A 216 3.40 5.41 -16.91
CA ASP A 216 3.93 6.31 -17.95
C ASP A 216 5.45 6.42 -17.86
N THR A 217 5.99 6.32 -16.65
CA THR A 217 7.41 6.41 -16.33
C THR A 217 7.79 5.28 -15.37
N TYR A 218 9.08 4.90 -15.35
CA TYR A 218 9.57 3.84 -14.46
C TYR A 218 9.58 4.29 -12.99
N VAL A 219 10.01 5.52 -12.73
CA VAL A 219 10.26 6.06 -11.38
C VAL A 219 10.36 7.59 -11.45
N ASN A 220 10.43 8.27 -10.30
CA ASN A 220 10.62 9.72 -10.18
C ASN A 220 9.45 10.56 -10.69
N ASP A 221 8.25 10.03 -10.69
CA ASP A 221 7.05 10.76 -11.12
C ASP A 221 5.85 10.43 -10.21
N TYR A 222 4.81 11.29 -10.28
CA TYR A 222 3.62 11.13 -9.47
C TYR A 222 2.61 10.20 -10.16
N GLN A 223 2.40 9.02 -9.62
CA GLN A 223 1.50 7.99 -10.18
C GLN A 223 0.47 7.48 -9.15
N PRO A 224 -0.46 8.31 -8.67
CA PRO A 224 -1.39 7.99 -7.59
C PRO A 224 -2.66 7.26 -8.06
N LYS A 225 -2.59 6.41 -9.09
CA LYS A 225 -3.78 5.90 -9.77
C LYS A 225 -4.64 5.00 -8.86
N ILE A 226 -4.00 4.07 -8.14
CA ILE A 226 -4.68 3.25 -7.13
C ILE A 226 -5.10 4.13 -5.96
N ASP A 227 -4.23 5.03 -5.49
CA ASP A 227 -4.51 5.89 -4.34
C ASP A 227 -5.77 6.75 -4.57
N THR A 228 -6.01 7.20 -5.80
CA THR A 228 -7.23 7.94 -6.17
C THR A 228 -8.50 7.08 -6.03
N LEU A 229 -8.45 5.82 -6.47
CA LEU A 229 -9.58 4.89 -6.29
C LEU A 229 -9.86 4.61 -4.81
N LEU A 230 -8.79 4.44 -4.03
CA LEU A 230 -8.91 4.20 -2.59
C LEU A 230 -9.45 5.43 -1.85
N ARG A 231 -9.02 6.63 -2.22
CA ARG A 231 -9.58 7.88 -1.67
C ARG A 231 -11.05 8.05 -2.02
N PHE A 232 -11.48 7.61 -3.21
CA PHE A 232 -12.91 7.57 -3.55
C PHE A 232 -13.69 6.67 -2.58
N LEU A 233 -13.23 5.45 -2.32
CA LEU A 233 -13.87 4.56 -1.34
C LEU A 233 -13.86 5.16 0.07
N ALA A 234 -12.76 5.78 0.50
CA ALA A 234 -12.66 6.46 1.78
C ALA A 234 -13.62 7.65 1.89
N LYS A 235 -13.81 8.42 0.80
CA LYS A 235 -14.80 9.50 0.77
C LYS A 235 -16.21 8.96 0.91
N VAL A 236 -16.56 7.90 0.19
CA VAL A 236 -17.89 7.27 0.29
C VAL A 236 -18.15 6.77 1.71
N HIS A 237 -17.14 6.20 2.38
CA HIS A 237 -17.24 5.80 3.78
C HIS A 237 -17.52 6.99 4.71
N ARG A 238 -16.72 8.06 4.61
CA ARG A 238 -16.88 9.24 5.46
C ARG A 238 -18.21 9.96 5.25
N ASP A 239 -18.66 10.07 3.99
CA ASP A 239 -19.92 10.76 3.68
C ASP A 239 -21.15 9.90 4.02
N GLY A 240 -21.00 8.58 3.99
CA GLY A 240 -22.10 7.62 4.16
C GLY A 240 -22.30 7.12 5.58
N SER A 241 -21.31 7.23 6.46
CA SER A 241 -21.41 6.75 7.85
C SER A 241 -21.24 7.89 8.85
N PRO A 242 -22.22 8.11 9.75
CA PRO A 242 -22.11 9.12 10.82
C PRO A 242 -21.04 8.76 11.86
N ASP A 243 -20.65 7.50 11.93
CA ASP A 243 -19.65 6.97 12.85
C ASP A 243 -18.34 6.58 12.11
N ALA A 244 -18.05 7.25 10.99
CA ALA A 244 -16.89 6.93 10.16
C ALA A 244 -15.58 7.20 10.90
N VAL A 245 -14.87 6.16 11.27
CA VAL A 245 -13.49 6.21 11.78
C VAL A 245 -12.55 5.63 10.73
N GLN A 246 -11.45 6.31 10.43
CA GLN A 246 -10.47 5.89 9.42
C GLN A 246 -9.06 5.96 10.00
N PHE A 247 -8.26 4.90 9.84
CA PHE A 247 -6.83 4.93 10.18
C PHE A 247 -6.06 5.76 9.14
N LEU A 248 -5.20 6.65 9.61
CA LEU A 248 -4.33 7.40 8.72
C LEU A 248 -3.11 6.59 8.29
N THR A 249 -2.40 7.08 7.28
CA THR A 249 -1.33 6.36 6.58
C THR A 249 0.08 6.75 7.02
N THR A 250 0.19 7.73 7.92
CA THR A 250 1.47 8.27 8.38
C THR A 250 1.56 8.22 9.91
N PRO A 251 2.71 7.86 10.49
CA PRO A 251 2.92 7.95 11.93
C PRO A 251 2.75 9.40 12.43
N PHE A 252 2.16 9.56 13.61
CA PHE A 252 1.97 10.86 14.29
C PHE A 252 1.24 11.92 13.46
N ASN A 253 0.42 11.51 12.49
CA ASN A 253 -0.28 12.42 11.57
C ASN A 253 0.67 13.40 10.84
N GLN A 254 1.91 13.00 10.58
CA GLN A 254 2.81 13.79 9.75
C GLN A 254 2.30 13.87 8.31
N GLU A 255 2.72 14.87 7.54
CA GLU A 255 2.24 15.08 6.17
C GLU A 255 2.50 13.87 5.27
N PHE A 256 3.65 13.22 5.43
CA PHE A 256 4.02 11.99 4.73
C PHE A 256 5.12 11.24 5.48
N THR A 257 5.41 10.00 5.03
CA THR A 257 6.57 9.22 5.50
C THR A 257 7.72 9.37 4.51
N ALA A 258 8.91 9.75 5.00
CA ALA A 258 10.14 9.81 4.24
C ALA A 258 11.10 8.69 4.68
N LEU A 259 11.54 7.86 3.74
CA LEU A 259 12.53 6.81 3.96
C LEU A 259 13.77 7.13 3.13
N ILE A 260 14.90 7.38 3.79
CA ILE A 260 16.19 7.50 3.12
C ILE A 260 16.79 6.11 3.05
N THR A 261 17.08 5.63 1.84
CA THR A 261 17.63 4.29 1.62
C THR A 261 18.84 4.33 0.71
N HIS A 262 19.84 3.53 1.03
CA HIS A 262 21.09 3.42 0.30
C HIS A 262 21.30 2.02 -0.21
N ASP A 263 21.66 1.88 -1.50
CA ASP A 263 22.09 0.62 -2.08
C ASP A 263 23.63 0.60 -2.14
N ILE A 264 24.22 -0.40 -1.49
CA ILE A 264 25.66 -0.57 -1.39
C ILE A 264 26.08 -1.70 -2.31
N ASP A 265 26.26 -1.36 -3.58
CA ASP A 265 26.44 -2.32 -4.68
C ASP A 265 27.90 -2.71 -4.95
N PHE A 266 28.84 -1.83 -4.61
CA PHE A 266 30.24 -1.99 -4.99
C PHE A 266 31.17 -1.71 -3.82
N THR A 267 32.37 -2.30 -3.84
CA THR A 267 33.44 -2.04 -2.86
C THR A 267 33.73 -0.56 -2.69
N ARG A 268 33.72 0.22 -3.77
CA ARG A 268 33.92 1.68 -3.73
C ARG A 268 32.81 2.43 -2.97
N SER A 269 31.60 1.88 -2.91
CA SER A 269 30.47 2.51 -2.21
C SER A 269 30.70 2.55 -0.70
N ILE A 270 31.39 1.56 -0.14
CA ILE A 270 31.72 1.47 1.30
C ILE A 270 32.55 2.68 1.79
N GLU A 271 33.45 3.18 0.95
CA GLU A 271 34.33 4.30 1.34
C GLU A 271 33.55 5.58 1.64
N ASN A 272 32.40 5.79 0.99
CA ASN A 272 31.56 6.95 1.13
C ASN A 272 30.50 6.82 2.24
N VAL A 273 30.15 5.61 2.64
CA VAL A 273 29.13 5.30 3.65
C VAL A 273 29.29 6.12 4.94
N PRO A 274 30.50 6.27 5.55
CA PRO A 274 30.63 7.06 6.77
C PRO A 274 30.24 8.54 6.59
N THR A 275 30.34 9.09 5.39
CA THR A 275 29.99 10.49 5.11
C THR A 275 28.47 10.67 5.04
N TYR A 276 27.75 9.75 4.43
CA TYR A 276 26.29 9.73 4.42
C TYR A 276 25.75 9.54 5.84
N ALA A 277 26.22 8.52 6.55
CA ALA A 277 25.82 8.26 7.93
C ALA A 277 26.10 9.45 8.87
N ALA A 278 27.20 10.15 8.70
CA ALA A 278 27.50 11.34 9.48
C ALA A 278 26.52 12.50 9.20
N LEU A 279 26.09 12.68 7.94
CA LEU A 279 25.03 13.64 7.61
C LEU A 279 23.72 13.29 8.31
N GLU A 280 23.26 12.06 8.14
CA GLU A 280 22.01 11.53 8.71
C GLU A 280 22.01 11.63 10.25
N ALA A 281 23.07 11.12 10.89
CA ALA A 281 23.22 11.20 12.35
C ALA A 281 23.25 12.65 12.86
N SER A 282 23.88 13.58 12.12
CA SER A 282 23.90 15.01 12.49
C SER A 282 22.51 15.65 12.47
N GLN A 283 21.57 15.04 11.80
CA GLN A 283 20.19 15.49 11.67
C GLN A 283 19.18 14.65 12.47
N ASP A 284 19.65 13.64 13.23
CA ASP A 284 18.81 12.64 13.91
C ASP A 284 17.86 11.91 12.94
N ILE A 285 18.31 11.63 11.72
CA ILE A 285 17.55 10.92 10.69
C ILE A 285 18.08 9.48 10.61
N PRO A 286 17.27 8.46 10.91
CA PRO A 286 17.64 7.08 10.65
C PRO A 286 17.47 6.75 9.17
N ALA A 287 18.39 5.95 8.63
CA ALA A 287 18.36 5.50 7.23
C ALA A 287 18.53 3.98 7.13
N THR A 288 18.18 3.42 5.96
CA THR A 288 18.34 2.00 5.67
C THR A 288 19.42 1.78 4.61
N TYR A 289 20.38 0.92 4.93
CA TYR A 289 21.47 0.55 4.03
C TYR A 289 21.26 -0.88 3.54
N PHE A 290 20.87 -1.04 2.27
CA PHE A 290 20.73 -2.33 1.60
C PHE A 290 22.10 -2.79 1.11
N LEU A 291 22.59 -3.88 1.67
CA LEU A 291 23.95 -4.33 1.53
C LEU A 291 24.04 -5.63 0.75
N GLN A 292 24.81 -5.63 -0.37
CA GLN A 292 25.24 -6.90 -0.94
C GLN A 292 26.26 -7.57 -0.02
N THR A 293 26.14 -8.87 0.18
CA THR A 293 27.04 -9.62 1.07
C THR A 293 28.05 -10.46 0.30
N LYS A 294 28.56 -9.92 -0.80
CA LYS A 294 29.44 -10.61 -1.74
C LYS A 294 30.76 -11.05 -1.10
N TYR A 295 31.03 -12.34 -1.17
CA TYR A 295 32.29 -12.97 -0.72
C TYR A 295 32.97 -13.82 -1.80
N VAL A 296 32.58 -13.67 -3.06
CA VAL A 296 33.18 -14.31 -4.24
C VAL A 296 33.52 -13.21 -5.23
N THR A 297 34.80 -13.16 -5.68
CA THR A 297 35.19 -12.24 -6.75
C THR A 297 34.69 -12.77 -8.09
N ASP A 298 33.98 -11.95 -8.84
CA ASP A 298 33.40 -12.29 -10.14
C ASP A 298 33.32 -11.07 -11.07
N TYR A 299 32.47 -11.13 -12.10
CA TYR A 299 32.30 -10.06 -13.08
C TYR A 299 31.83 -8.75 -12.48
N ASN A 300 30.89 -8.80 -11.48
CA ASN A 300 30.30 -7.59 -10.91
C ASN A 300 31.30 -6.82 -10.04
N ASP A 301 32.02 -7.50 -9.13
CA ASP A 301 32.93 -6.83 -8.22
C ASP A 301 33.92 -7.84 -7.57
N SER A 302 34.88 -7.31 -6.84
CA SER A 302 35.75 -8.03 -5.93
C SER A 302 35.02 -8.46 -4.66
N LEU A 303 35.73 -9.02 -3.69
CA LEU A 303 35.20 -9.35 -2.39
C LEU A 303 34.67 -8.07 -1.70
N PHE A 304 33.38 -8.02 -1.46
CA PHE A 304 32.73 -6.91 -0.77
C PHE A 304 32.67 -7.13 0.74
N PHE A 305 32.23 -8.31 1.16
CA PHE A 305 32.06 -8.67 2.57
C PHE A 305 33.38 -9.10 3.19
N THR A 306 34.27 -8.13 3.43
CA THR A 306 35.62 -8.30 4.02
C THR A 306 35.63 -7.86 5.48
N GLN A 307 36.72 -8.14 6.21
CA GLN A 307 36.88 -7.71 7.59
C GLN A 307 36.84 -6.17 7.73
N ASP A 308 37.44 -5.44 6.79
CA ASP A 308 37.46 -3.97 6.84
C ASP A 308 36.07 -3.38 6.56
N SER A 309 35.35 -3.90 5.57
CA SER A 309 33.98 -3.47 5.28
C SER A 309 33.02 -3.79 6.44
N GLN A 310 33.18 -4.96 7.08
CA GLN A 310 32.36 -5.33 8.24
C GLN A 310 32.51 -4.33 9.40
N ALA A 311 33.70 -3.80 9.65
CA ALA A 311 33.91 -2.78 10.68
C ALA A 311 33.14 -1.48 10.39
N THR A 312 33.14 -1.03 9.12
CA THR A 312 32.34 0.13 8.69
C THR A 312 30.86 -0.11 8.87
N LEU A 313 30.37 -1.28 8.50
CA LEU A 313 28.95 -1.64 8.58
C LEU A 313 28.49 -1.81 10.03
N GLN A 314 29.33 -2.38 10.89
CA GLN A 314 29.02 -2.44 12.32
C GLN A 314 28.90 -1.02 12.91
N SER A 315 29.74 -0.09 12.49
CA SER A 315 29.66 1.31 12.90
C SER A 315 28.35 1.98 12.46
N LEU A 316 27.77 1.65 11.30
CA LEU A 316 26.44 2.11 10.88
C LEU A 316 25.36 1.62 11.83
N HIS A 317 25.39 0.33 12.13
CA HIS A 317 24.44 -0.29 13.04
C HIS A 317 24.49 0.36 14.44
N ASP A 318 25.71 0.59 14.97
CA ASP A 318 25.93 1.23 16.28
C ASP A 318 25.44 2.69 16.30
N GLN A 319 25.30 3.35 15.16
CA GLN A 319 24.72 4.68 14.98
C GLN A 319 23.19 4.66 14.81
N GLY A 320 22.54 3.50 14.89
CA GLY A 320 21.09 3.35 14.77
C GLY A 320 20.55 3.26 13.34
N MET A 321 21.44 3.08 12.36
CA MET A 321 21.04 2.82 10.96
C MET A 321 20.60 1.37 10.78
N GLU A 322 19.63 1.13 9.92
CA GLU A 322 19.24 -0.23 9.54
C GLU A 322 20.21 -0.80 8.51
N ILE A 323 20.70 -2.03 8.78
CA ILE A 323 21.40 -2.84 7.79
C ILE A 323 20.43 -3.85 7.21
N ALA A 324 20.12 -3.71 5.93
CA ALA A 324 19.18 -4.53 5.18
C ALA A 324 19.88 -5.35 4.09
N SER A 325 19.21 -6.36 3.57
CA SER A 325 19.80 -7.27 2.57
C SER A 325 19.61 -6.77 1.14
N HIS A 326 20.70 -6.79 0.36
CA HIS A 326 20.73 -6.54 -1.09
C HIS A 326 21.22 -7.76 -1.86
N SER A 327 20.88 -8.96 -1.40
CA SER A 327 21.33 -10.27 -1.89
C SER A 327 22.84 -10.57 -1.66
N VAL A 328 23.33 -11.70 -2.16
CA VAL A 328 24.75 -12.07 -2.10
C VAL A 328 25.49 -11.59 -3.32
N ALA A 329 25.02 -11.94 -4.51
CA ALA A 329 25.75 -11.76 -5.76
C ALA A 329 25.37 -10.50 -6.54
N HIS A 330 24.30 -9.81 -6.15
CA HIS A 330 23.79 -8.62 -6.86
C HIS A 330 23.64 -8.88 -8.38
N SER A 331 22.88 -9.92 -8.74
CA SER A 331 22.73 -10.35 -10.13
C SER A 331 21.45 -9.85 -10.77
N ASN A 332 21.53 -9.29 -11.98
CA ASN A 332 20.35 -8.97 -12.79
C ASN A 332 19.52 -10.22 -13.13
N GLU A 333 20.13 -11.41 -13.12
CA GLU A 333 19.46 -12.69 -13.36
C GLU A 333 18.72 -13.24 -12.13
N PHE A 334 18.65 -12.53 -11.02
CA PHE A 334 17.93 -12.99 -9.82
C PHE A 334 16.48 -13.40 -10.13
N LYS A 335 15.79 -12.68 -10.99
CA LYS A 335 14.42 -12.97 -11.47
C LYS A 335 14.26 -14.31 -12.20
N ASN A 336 15.36 -14.87 -12.72
CA ASN A 336 15.38 -16.11 -13.51
C ASN A 336 16.10 -17.26 -12.77
N MET A 337 16.53 -17.04 -11.51
CA MET A 337 17.20 -18.09 -10.73
C MET A 337 16.22 -19.19 -10.34
N GLU A 338 16.73 -20.40 -10.20
CA GLU A 338 15.97 -21.50 -9.58
C GLU A 338 15.70 -21.19 -8.10
N LEU A 339 14.63 -21.76 -7.54
CA LEU A 339 14.28 -21.57 -6.12
C LEU A 339 15.43 -21.96 -5.18
N GLY A 340 16.17 -23.03 -5.52
CA GLY A 340 17.19 -23.61 -4.66
C GLY A 340 16.66 -24.77 -3.84
N THR A 341 17.45 -25.23 -2.86
CA THR A 341 17.16 -26.41 -2.05
C THR A 341 16.70 -26.06 -0.63
N GLY A 342 16.90 -24.80 -0.18
CA GLY A 342 16.70 -24.38 1.21
C GLY A 342 17.81 -24.82 2.17
N THR A 343 18.86 -25.46 1.64
CA THR A 343 20.01 -25.94 2.43
C THR A 343 21.28 -25.16 2.16
N GLU A 344 21.21 -24.12 1.34
CA GLU A 344 22.34 -23.25 1.01
C GLU A 344 22.91 -22.60 2.26
N THR A 345 24.21 -22.68 2.46
CA THR A 345 24.91 -22.17 3.65
C THR A 345 26.24 -21.49 3.29
N TYR A 346 26.60 -20.47 4.03
CA TYR A 346 27.95 -19.92 4.01
C TYR A 346 28.95 -20.92 4.66
N PRO A 347 30.16 -21.13 4.09
CA PRO A 347 30.67 -20.57 2.83
C PRO A 347 30.48 -21.48 1.61
N SER A 348 29.66 -22.52 1.70
CA SER A 348 29.47 -23.52 0.64
C SER A 348 28.68 -22.99 -0.56
N TYR A 349 27.76 -22.08 -0.32
CA TYR A 349 27.05 -21.36 -1.38
C TYR A 349 27.98 -20.37 -2.03
N GLN A 350 28.28 -20.52 -3.32
CA GLN A 350 29.22 -19.68 -4.06
C GLN A 350 28.61 -19.26 -5.40
N PRO A 351 27.68 -18.29 -5.39
CA PRO A 351 27.11 -17.76 -6.61
C PRO A 351 28.19 -17.01 -7.38
N PHE A 352 28.22 -17.16 -8.72
CA PHE A 352 29.21 -16.55 -9.59
C PHE A 352 28.53 -15.85 -10.75
N VAL A 353 28.59 -14.53 -10.78
CA VAL A 353 28.11 -13.70 -11.89
C VAL A 353 29.16 -13.69 -12.99
N PHE A 354 28.82 -14.30 -14.11
CA PHE A 354 29.72 -14.41 -15.25
C PHE A 354 29.68 -13.19 -16.16
N ASN A 355 28.48 -12.64 -16.35
CA ASN A 355 28.18 -11.38 -17.02
C ASN A 355 26.80 -10.90 -16.62
N PHE A 356 26.32 -9.79 -17.19
CA PHE A 356 25.03 -9.19 -16.85
C PHE A 356 23.84 -10.16 -17.02
N GLU A 357 23.92 -11.11 -17.96
CA GLU A 357 22.84 -12.04 -18.33
C GLU A 357 23.07 -13.48 -17.84
N THR A 358 24.15 -13.73 -17.09
CA THR A 358 24.52 -15.11 -16.72
C THR A 358 25.09 -15.18 -15.32
N VAL A 359 24.44 -15.97 -14.47
CA VAL A 359 24.92 -16.35 -13.15
C VAL A 359 25.00 -17.87 -13.05
N ARG A 360 25.91 -18.41 -12.24
CA ARG A 360 26.09 -19.84 -12.01
C ARG A 360 26.08 -20.14 -10.53
N LYS A 361 25.60 -21.33 -10.16
CA LYS A 361 25.55 -21.82 -8.77
C LYS A 361 24.78 -20.86 -7.85
N ALA A 362 23.80 -20.16 -8.40
CA ALA A 362 22.95 -19.22 -7.69
C ALA A 362 21.53 -19.76 -7.59
N SER A 363 20.85 -19.40 -6.52
CA SER A 363 19.45 -19.70 -6.30
C SER A 363 18.79 -18.60 -5.47
N ILE A 364 17.48 -18.43 -5.59
CA ILE A 364 16.72 -17.44 -4.81
C ILE A 364 16.91 -17.70 -3.31
N ALA A 365 16.75 -18.96 -2.87
CA ALA A 365 16.95 -19.35 -1.48
C ALA A 365 18.37 -19.03 -0.98
N GLY A 366 19.38 -19.29 -1.80
CA GLY A 366 20.79 -19.02 -1.47
C GLY A 366 21.05 -17.54 -1.30
N GLU A 367 20.60 -16.72 -2.24
CA GLU A 367 20.74 -15.25 -2.19
C GLU A 367 20.12 -14.64 -0.92
N LEU A 368 18.90 -15.06 -0.57
CA LEU A 368 18.18 -14.54 0.58
C LEU A 368 18.74 -15.07 1.90
N ARG A 369 18.87 -16.39 2.00
CA ARG A 369 19.25 -17.07 3.23
C ARG A 369 20.67 -16.77 3.67
N VAL A 370 21.62 -16.81 2.73
CA VAL A 370 23.03 -16.61 3.05
C VAL A 370 23.33 -15.13 3.33
N SER A 371 22.72 -14.21 2.58
CA SER A 371 22.82 -12.79 2.87
C SER A 371 22.30 -12.48 4.28
N LYS A 372 21.09 -12.94 4.61
CA LYS A 372 20.52 -12.77 5.94
C LYS A 372 21.41 -13.33 7.04
N PHE A 373 21.93 -14.55 6.88
CA PHE A 373 22.83 -15.16 7.87
C PHE A 373 24.08 -14.31 8.14
N LEU A 374 24.68 -13.76 7.10
CA LEU A 374 25.87 -12.91 7.23
C LEU A 374 25.56 -11.59 7.94
N LEU A 375 24.43 -10.95 7.60
CA LEU A 375 24.01 -9.71 8.22
C LEU A 375 23.57 -9.89 9.66
N ASP A 376 22.78 -10.93 9.97
CA ASP A 376 22.39 -11.27 11.34
C ASP A 376 23.61 -11.55 12.22
N SER A 377 24.65 -12.23 11.65
CA SER A 377 25.90 -12.47 12.37
C SER A 377 26.72 -11.21 12.59
N LEU A 378 26.64 -10.24 11.67
CA LEU A 378 27.35 -8.96 11.76
C LEU A 378 26.74 -8.05 12.81
N THR A 379 25.41 -7.91 12.82
CA THR A 379 24.67 -6.95 13.66
C THR A 379 24.21 -7.53 14.98
N ALA A 380 24.25 -8.86 15.13
CA ALA A 380 23.59 -9.61 16.21
C ALA A 380 22.07 -9.33 16.31
N GLN A 381 21.45 -8.88 15.22
CA GLN A 381 20.01 -8.60 15.10
C GLN A 381 19.43 -9.34 13.90
N THR A 382 18.11 -9.44 13.87
CA THR A 382 17.40 -10.09 12.77
C THR A 382 17.19 -9.10 11.63
N THR A 383 17.80 -9.34 10.47
CA THR A 383 17.55 -8.60 9.23
C THR A 383 16.14 -8.93 8.72
N VAL A 384 15.31 -7.93 8.52
CA VAL A 384 13.89 -8.10 8.14
C VAL A 384 13.53 -7.44 6.81
N SER A 385 14.38 -6.57 6.29
CA SER A 385 14.16 -5.82 5.04
C SER A 385 15.03 -6.34 3.91
N PHE A 386 14.48 -6.37 2.69
CA PHE A 386 15.14 -6.86 1.49
C PHE A 386 14.87 -5.97 0.28
N ARG A 387 15.89 -5.78 -0.56
CA ARG A 387 15.80 -5.21 -1.91
C ARG A 387 16.68 -6.04 -2.84
N PRO A 388 16.18 -6.50 -4.00
CA PRO A 388 17.04 -7.23 -4.95
C PRO A 388 17.96 -6.29 -5.72
N GLY A 389 19.16 -6.73 -6.04
CA GLY A 389 20.03 -6.03 -7.00
C GLY A 389 19.32 -5.81 -8.33
N HIS A 390 19.53 -4.64 -8.94
CA HIS A 390 18.89 -4.25 -10.22
C HIS A 390 17.34 -4.26 -10.18
N LEU A 391 16.72 -4.24 -9.01
CA LEU A 391 15.28 -4.49 -8.83
C LEU A 391 14.80 -5.75 -9.58
N SER A 392 15.66 -6.75 -9.67
CA SER A 392 15.39 -8.02 -10.35
C SER A 392 14.43 -8.87 -9.51
N LEU A 393 13.19 -9.02 -9.97
CA LEU A 393 12.05 -9.44 -9.17
C LEU A 393 11.47 -10.77 -9.66
N PRO A 394 11.83 -11.92 -9.05
CA PRO A 394 11.21 -13.20 -9.36
C PRO A 394 9.74 -13.24 -8.90
N TYR A 395 8.91 -14.07 -9.55
CA TYR A 395 7.53 -14.25 -9.13
C TYR A 395 7.43 -14.88 -7.74
N GLU A 396 8.38 -15.72 -7.38
CA GLU A 396 8.46 -16.46 -6.14
C GLU A 396 9.08 -15.66 -4.98
N LEU A 397 9.40 -14.38 -5.20
CA LEU A 397 10.05 -13.57 -4.17
C LEU A 397 9.23 -13.47 -2.88
N PRO A 398 7.91 -13.23 -2.89
CA PRO A 398 7.15 -13.03 -1.66
C PRO A 398 7.20 -14.23 -0.71
N GLU A 399 6.96 -15.45 -1.22
CA GLU A 399 7.01 -16.67 -0.42
C GLU A 399 8.43 -17.02 0.03
N MET A 400 9.43 -16.69 -0.79
CA MET A 400 10.83 -16.92 -0.43
C MET A 400 11.32 -15.94 0.64
N LEU A 401 10.85 -14.69 0.63
CA LEU A 401 11.07 -13.74 1.73
C LEU A 401 10.44 -14.25 3.03
N LEU A 402 9.19 -14.71 2.98
CA LEU A 402 8.49 -15.26 4.14
C LEU A 402 9.24 -16.49 4.68
N ALA A 403 9.61 -17.45 3.84
CA ALA A 403 10.32 -18.67 4.22
C ALA A 403 11.70 -18.41 4.82
N THR A 404 12.36 -17.30 4.43
CA THR A 404 13.67 -16.92 4.95
C THR A 404 13.61 -15.94 6.13
N GLY A 405 12.39 -15.52 6.54
CA GLY A 405 12.17 -14.68 7.72
C GLY A 405 12.34 -13.19 7.49
N TYR A 406 12.30 -12.73 6.23
CA TYR A 406 12.10 -11.32 5.92
C TYR A 406 10.62 -10.95 6.08
N LYS A 407 10.35 -9.64 6.23
CA LYS A 407 9.00 -9.10 6.42
C LYS A 407 8.69 -7.96 5.46
N TYR A 408 9.71 -7.19 5.07
CA TYR A 408 9.55 -5.97 4.27
C TYR A 408 10.37 -6.07 2.99
N SER A 409 9.72 -5.74 1.89
CA SER A 409 10.30 -5.69 0.56
C SER A 409 10.33 -4.24 0.07
N SER A 410 11.38 -3.86 -0.64
CA SER A 410 11.47 -2.62 -1.40
C SER A 410 11.98 -2.94 -2.80
N SER A 411 11.19 -3.71 -3.55
CA SER A 411 11.59 -4.36 -4.80
C SER A 411 10.93 -3.77 -6.04
N MET A 412 9.92 -2.93 -5.84
CA MET A 412 9.12 -2.33 -6.90
C MET A 412 9.13 -0.80 -6.81
N THR A 413 8.92 -0.12 -7.94
CA THR A 413 8.77 1.33 -7.93
C THR A 413 7.31 1.76 -7.74
N ALA A 414 7.08 2.89 -7.10
CA ALA A 414 5.75 3.47 -6.91
C ALA A 414 5.04 3.70 -8.26
N ASN A 415 5.81 4.05 -9.30
CA ASN A 415 5.29 4.24 -10.64
C ASN A 415 4.79 2.92 -11.26
N SER A 416 5.52 1.81 -11.08
CA SER A 416 5.11 0.51 -11.64
C SER A 416 3.88 -0.07 -10.90
N THR A 417 3.74 0.22 -9.62
CA THR A 417 2.60 -0.22 -8.79
C THR A 417 1.45 0.78 -8.72
N LEU A 418 1.60 1.96 -9.33
CA LEU A 418 0.62 3.05 -9.39
C LEU A 418 0.07 3.48 -8.02
N THR A 419 0.90 3.35 -6.97
CA THR A 419 0.56 3.70 -5.59
C THR A 419 1.77 4.23 -4.84
N HIS A 420 1.53 5.19 -3.94
CA HIS A 420 2.50 5.71 -2.98
C HIS A 420 2.24 5.18 -1.55
N LEU A 421 1.48 4.10 -1.44
CA LEU A 421 1.20 3.41 -0.17
C LEU A 421 1.81 2.00 -0.18
N PRO A 422 2.30 1.48 0.96
CA PRO A 422 2.64 0.08 1.07
C PRO A 422 1.43 -0.83 0.85
N PHE A 423 1.71 -2.04 0.41
CA PHE A 423 0.68 -3.06 0.20
C PHE A 423 1.21 -4.46 0.52
N ARG A 424 0.28 -5.37 0.81
CA ARG A 424 0.60 -6.77 1.10
C ARG A 424 0.86 -7.54 -0.18
N MET A 425 1.93 -8.31 -0.23
CA MET A 425 2.28 -9.13 -1.40
C MET A 425 1.53 -10.46 -1.39
N ASN A 426 1.36 -11.05 -2.58
CA ASN A 426 0.69 -12.32 -2.76
C ASN A 426 1.68 -13.42 -3.16
N TYR A 427 1.35 -14.67 -2.79
CA TYR A 427 2.08 -15.88 -3.16
C TYR A 427 2.27 -15.96 -4.68
N SER A 428 3.51 -16.18 -5.13
CA SER A 428 3.88 -16.20 -6.55
C SER A 428 3.36 -14.98 -7.33
N ARG A 429 3.21 -13.85 -6.63
CA ARG A 429 2.66 -12.59 -7.19
C ARG A 429 1.38 -12.84 -8.00
N ASN A 430 0.49 -13.69 -7.51
CA ASN A 430 -0.82 -13.97 -8.10
C ASN A 430 -1.95 -13.21 -7.36
N TYR A 431 -3.22 -13.53 -7.65
CA TYR A 431 -4.37 -12.78 -7.13
C TYR A 431 -5.08 -13.45 -5.95
N ASP A 432 -4.67 -14.66 -5.58
CA ASP A 432 -5.53 -15.55 -4.78
C ASP A 432 -5.08 -15.72 -3.33
N THR A 433 -3.79 -15.55 -3.02
CA THR A 433 -3.24 -15.87 -1.71
C THR A 433 -2.33 -14.76 -1.22
N GLU A 434 -2.74 -14.07 -0.15
CA GLU A 434 -1.92 -13.06 0.50
C GLU A 434 -0.85 -13.69 1.40
N LEU A 435 0.24 -12.96 1.58
CA LEU A 435 1.33 -13.30 2.49
C LEU A 435 1.58 -12.16 3.47
N ASP A 436 2.20 -12.45 4.60
CA ASP A 436 2.60 -11.45 5.59
C ASP A 436 3.96 -10.81 5.20
N ILE A 437 4.00 -10.30 3.99
CA ILE A 437 5.12 -9.54 3.41
C ILE A 437 4.56 -8.23 2.86
N PHE A 438 5.16 -7.10 3.28
CA PHE A 438 4.76 -5.79 2.80
C PHE A 438 5.78 -5.24 1.81
N GLU A 439 5.30 -4.82 0.64
CA GLU A 439 6.08 -4.04 -0.32
C GLU A 439 5.99 -2.55 0.04
N ILE A 440 7.14 -1.89 0.09
CA ILE A 440 7.29 -0.44 0.30
C ILE A 440 7.92 0.15 -0.96
N PRO A 441 7.13 0.66 -1.90
CA PRO A 441 7.59 1.04 -3.23
C PRO A 441 8.62 2.17 -3.20
N ILE A 442 9.60 2.13 -4.13
CA ILE A 442 10.60 3.17 -4.34
C ILE A 442 9.97 4.32 -5.12
N THR A 443 10.12 5.55 -4.64
CA THR A 443 9.55 6.75 -5.25
C THR A 443 10.57 7.53 -6.07
N ILE A 444 11.77 7.72 -5.52
CA ILE A 444 12.85 8.48 -6.12
C ILE A 444 14.09 7.59 -6.18
N GLU A 445 14.76 7.56 -7.33
CA GLU A 445 16.02 6.87 -7.48
C GLU A 445 17.03 7.69 -8.28
N ASP A 446 18.32 7.36 -8.19
CA ASP A 446 19.43 8.21 -8.58
C ASP A 446 20.15 7.81 -9.89
N GLU A 447 19.72 6.73 -10.56
CA GLU A 447 20.38 6.26 -11.78
C GLU A 447 20.02 7.06 -13.04
N ARG A 448 18.93 7.84 -12.99
CA ARG A 448 18.44 8.63 -14.12
C ARG A 448 18.93 10.08 -14.06
N GLY A 449 20.13 10.32 -14.61
CA GLY A 449 20.78 11.61 -14.61
C GLY A 449 21.44 11.96 -13.26
N ARG A 450 21.82 13.22 -13.07
CA ARG A 450 22.41 13.68 -11.81
C ARG A 450 21.31 13.97 -10.77
N LEU A 451 21.29 13.24 -9.69
CA LEU A 451 20.27 13.38 -8.65
C LEU A 451 20.18 14.81 -8.10
N GLY A 452 21.32 15.47 -7.85
CA GLY A 452 21.36 16.85 -7.37
C GLY A 452 20.68 17.86 -8.28
N ASP A 453 20.67 17.63 -9.59
CA ASP A 453 20.01 18.52 -10.56
C ASP A 453 18.48 18.37 -10.52
N ARG A 454 17.96 17.29 -9.93
CA ARG A 454 16.53 16.95 -9.80
C ARG A 454 15.93 17.26 -8.43
N ILE A 455 16.64 17.94 -7.54
CA ILE A 455 16.17 18.17 -6.17
C ILE A 455 14.84 18.95 -6.13
N ASP A 456 14.68 19.98 -6.94
CA ASP A 456 13.47 20.80 -6.95
C ASP A 456 12.26 20.01 -7.48
N GLU A 457 12.45 19.15 -8.49
CA GLU A 457 11.44 18.22 -9.00
C GLU A 457 11.08 17.17 -7.94
N SER A 458 12.06 16.65 -7.23
CA SER A 458 11.87 15.66 -6.16
C SER A 458 11.13 16.27 -4.94
N ILE A 459 11.42 17.51 -4.58
CA ILE A 459 10.67 18.25 -3.56
C ILE A 459 9.22 18.46 -4.01
N ALA A 460 9.01 18.85 -5.27
CA ALA A 460 7.68 19.01 -5.83
C ALA A 460 6.88 17.67 -5.82
N LEU A 461 7.54 16.56 -6.17
CA LEU A 461 6.95 15.22 -6.10
C LEU A 461 6.57 14.85 -4.66
N ALA A 462 7.47 15.04 -3.70
CA ALA A 462 7.21 14.77 -2.29
C ALA A 462 6.04 15.61 -1.76
N ASN A 463 5.92 16.87 -2.13
CA ASN A 463 4.79 17.72 -1.75
C ASN A 463 3.45 17.23 -2.32
N LYS A 464 3.43 16.70 -3.55
CA LYS A 464 2.20 16.07 -4.11
C LYS A 464 1.79 14.83 -3.31
N ILE A 465 2.75 14.00 -2.92
CA ILE A 465 2.52 12.79 -2.11
C ILE A 465 2.07 13.17 -0.69
N ALA A 466 2.66 14.21 -0.11
CA ALA A 466 2.32 14.74 1.21
C ALA A 466 0.85 15.17 1.33
N ASN A 467 0.24 15.70 0.26
CA ASN A 467 -1.17 16.08 0.24
C ASN A 467 -2.13 14.96 0.65
N HIS A 468 -1.70 13.70 0.54
CA HIS A 468 -2.54 12.53 0.78
C HIS A 468 -1.92 11.50 1.73
N GLY A 469 -0.86 11.86 2.45
CA GLY A 469 -0.26 11.00 3.46
C GLY A 469 0.47 9.78 2.88
N GLY A 470 1.10 9.92 1.73
CA GLY A 470 1.84 8.83 1.08
C GLY A 470 3.25 8.61 1.64
N VAL A 471 4.00 7.74 0.98
CA VAL A 471 5.38 7.39 1.31
C VAL A 471 6.32 7.86 0.19
N VAL A 472 7.39 8.53 0.58
CA VAL A 472 8.51 8.89 -0.30
C VAL A 472 9.72 8.05 0.11
N ASN A 473 9.97 6.98 -0.62
CA ASN A 473 11.11 6.10 -0.44
C ASN A 473 12.20 6.49 -1.44
N VAL A 474 13.29 7.07 -0.94
CA VAL A 474 14.40 7.60 -1.74
C VAL A 474 15.52 6.58 -1.76
N LEU A 475 15.94 6.15 -2.97
CA LEU A 475 17.06 5.27 -3.19
C LEU A 475 18.26 6.08 -3.68
N ILE A 476 19.38 6.00 -2.98
CA ILE A 476 20.64 6.66 -3.30
C ILE A 476 21.78 5.65 -3.21
N HIS A 477 22.51 5.41 -4.32
CA HIS A 477 23.76 4.67 -4.28
C HIS A 477 24.87 5.53 -3.69
N THR A 478 25.63 5.01 -2.75
CA THR A 478 26.70 5.75 -2.05
C THR A 478 28.02 5.83 -2.84
N ASP A 479 28.00 5.49 -4.13
CA ASP A 479 29.17 5.49 -5.00
C ASP A 479 29.74 6.88 -5.30
N VAL A 480 28.96 7.94 -5.12
CA VAL A 480 29.30 9.34 -5.36
C VAL A 480 28.86 10.21 -4.19
N LEU A 481 29.76 11.07 -3.69
CA LEU A 481 29.43 12.06 -2.67
C LEU A 481 28.79 13.31 -3.28
N ASP A 482 29.52 14.04 -4.09
CA ASP A 482 29.16 15.27 -4.81
C ASP A 482 27.65 15.61 -4.78
N HIS A 483 26.97 15.49 -5.89
CA HIS A 483 25.57 15.91 -6.06
C HIS A 483 24.53 15.04 -5.32
N LYS A 484 24.88 13.78 -4.97
CA LYS A 484 23.96 12.88 -4.26
C LYS A 484 23.87 13.27 -2.78
N LEU A 485 25.01 13.54 -2.13
CA LEU A 485 25.04 14.00 -0.74
C LEU A 485 24.38 15.39 -0.58
N GLU A 486 24.56 16.27 -1.57
CA GLU A 486 23.89 17.58 -1.57
C GLU A 486 22.37 17.46 -1.74
N PHE A 487 21.91 16.54 -2.60
CA PHE A 487 20.51 16.21 -2.74
C PHE A 487 19.92 15.80 -1.39
N GLU A 488 20.52 14.83 -0.73
CA GLU A 488 20.04 14.29 0.54
C GLU A 488 19.98 15.37 1.63
N ARG A 489 21.04 16.19 1.74
CA ARG A 489 21.06 17.32 2.68
C ARG A 489 19.90 18.29 2.45
N ARG A 490 19.64 18.67 1.21
CA ARG A 490 18.54 19.58 0.85
C ARG A 490 17.18 18.93 1.08
N PHE A 491 17.02 17.66 0.74
CA PHE A 491 15.78 16.92 0.95
C PHE A 491 15.44 16.80 2.45
N ILE A 492 16.40 16.42 3.28
CA ILE A 492 16.22 16.36 4.73
C ILE A 492 15.89 17.75 5.28
N ALA A 493 16.65 18.77 4.91
CA ALA A 493 16.43 20.15 5.40
C ALA A 493 15.03 20.69 5.06
N GLU A 494 14.48 20.34 3.90
CA GLU A 494 13.13 20.75 3.48
C GLU A 494 12.03 20.07 4.30
N PHE A 495 12.19 18.77 4.62
CA PHE A 495 11.09 17.95 5.12
C PHE A 495 11.21 17.51 6.58
N LYS A 496 12.32 17.78 7.26
CA LYS A 496 12.59 17.31 8.62
C LYS A 496 11.45 17.62 9.62
N GLU A 497 10.82 18.78 9.51
CA GLU A 497 9.75 19.20 10.43
C GLU A 497 8.33 18.80 9.95
N ARG A 498 8.21 18.23 8.75
CA ARG A 498 6.92 17.97 8.08
C ARG A 498 6.67 16.48 7.81
N ALA A 499 7.74 15.70 7.67
CA ALA A 499 7.66 14.28 7.41
C ALA A 499 8.05 13.46 8.64
N TRP A 500 7.50 12.27 8.72
CA TRP A 500 8.05 11.26 9.62
C TRP A 500 9.21 10.56 8.92
N PHE A 501 10.40 10.61 9.51
CA PHE A 501 11.57 9.90 9.02
C PHE A 501 11.79 8.63 9.84
N GLY A 502 12.09 7.53 9.16
CA GLY A 502 12.38 6.24 9.78
C GLY A 502 13.11 5.30 8.83
N THR A 503 13.53 4.15 9.35
CA THR A 503 14.06 3.06 8.53
C THR A 503 12.93 2.26 7.88
N VAL A 504 13.25 1.46 6.85
CA VAL A 504 12.29 0.54 6.22
C VAL A 504 11.71 -0.43 7.25
N ALA A 505 12.54 -0.96 8.17
CA ALA A 505 12.07 -1.86 9.24
C ALA A 505 11.16 -1.15 10.25
N GLN A 506 11.50 0.08 10.68
CA GLN A 506 10.67 0.84 11.62
C GLN A 506 9.31 1.17 11.02
N PHE A 507 9.29 1.70 9.80
CA PHE A 507 8.05 2.01 9.12
C PHE A 507 7.26 0.75 8.75
N GLY A 508 7.94 -0.28 8.26
CA GLY A 508 7.32 -1.56 7.94
C GLY A 508 6.64 -2.20 9.14
N HIS A 509 7.29 -2.17 10.32
CA HIS A 509 6.67 -2.65 11.56
C HIS A 509 5.44 -1.82 11.94
N TRP A 510 5.56 -0.49 11.94
CA TRP A 510 4.43 0.40 12.21
C TRP A 510 3.27 0.13 11.25
N TRP A 511 3.57 -0.03 9.94
CA TRP A 511 2.57 -0.31 8.92
C TRP A 511 1.90 -1.67 9.12
N ALA A 512 2.66 -2.72 9.43
CA ALA A 512 2.13 -4.06 9.66
C ALA A 512 1.17 -4.08 10.88
N VAL A 513 1.53 -3.42 11.98
CA VAL A 513 0.65 -3.31 13.15
C VAL A 513 -0.59 -2.46 12.83
N ARG A 514 -0.43 -1.34 12.10
CA ARG A 514 -1.57 -0.55 11.60
C ARG A 514 -2.47 -1.38 10.69
N ASP A 515 -1.92 -2.20 9.81
CA ASP A 515 -2.68 -3.08 8.91
C ASP A 515 -3.50 -4.12 9.66
N SER A 516 -3.02 -4.60 10.81
CA SER A 516 -3.76 -5.51 11.69
C SER A 516 -4.91 -4.82 12.43
N ALA A 517 -4.91 -3.49 12.50
CA ALA A 517 -5.83 -2.73 13.34
C ALA A 517 -7.30 -2.96 12.94
N VAL A 518 -8.12 -3.19 13.96
CA VAL A 518 -9.58 -3.29 13.87
C VAL A 518 -10.21 -2.23 14.78
N VAL A 519 -11.24 -1.55 14.31
CA VAL A 519 -11.94 -0.53 15.07
C VAL A 519 -13.40 -0.92 15.30
N LYS A 520 -13.90 -0.68 16.52
CA LYS A 520 -15.31 -0.79 16.91
C LYS A 520 -15.76 0.51 17.53
N VAL A 521 -16.91 1.02 17.07
CA VAL A 521 -17.57 2.21 17.63
C VAL A 521 -18.80 1.79 18.40
N GLU A 522 -18.90 2.23 19.66
CA GLU A 522 -20.02 1.96 20.55
C GLU A 522 -20.69 3.26 20.99
N THR A 523 -22.01 3.29 20.95
CA THR A 523 -22.79 4.39 21.52
C THR A 523 -22.95 4.12 23.02
N VAL A 524 -22.25 4.90 23.86
CA VAL A 524 -22.37 4.80 25.32
C VAL A 524 -23.67 5.44 25.80
N ASN A 525 -23.98 6.62 25.27
CA ASN A 525 -25.24 7.35 25.44
C ASN A 525 -25.43 8.33 24.28
N THR A 526 -26.46 9.15 24.30
CA THR A 526 -26.79 10.09 23.22
C THR A 526 -25.73 11.15 22.94
N GLN A 527 -24.78 11.36 23.85
CA GLN A 527 -23.74 12.37 23.77
C GLN A 527 -22.32 11.79 23.84
N THR A 528 -22.18 10.46 23.90
CA THR A 528 -20.84 9.85 24.09
C THR A 528 -20.67 8.62 23.21
N LYS A 529 -19.61 8.62 22.44
CA LYS A 529 -19.11 7.47 21.67
C LYS A 529 -17.84 6.91 22.30
N ARG A 530 -17.72 5.59 22.26
CA ARG A 530 -16.49 4.86 22.60
C ARG A 530 -15.91 4.28 21.33
N VAL A 531 -14.63 4.53 21.08
CA VAL A 531 -13.87 3.88 20.03
C VAL A 531 -12.90 2.90 20.67
N LEU A 532 -13.04 1.63 20.29
CA LEU A 532 -12.16 0.55 20.69
C LEU A 532 -11.32 0.15 19.49
N ILE A 533 -10.00 0.13 19.64
CA ILE A 533 -9.04 -0.27 18.59
C ILE A 533 -8.25 -1.46 19.12
N THR A 534 -8.17 -2.53 18.31
CA THR A 534 -7.31 -3.69 18.61
C THR A 534 -6.24 -3.83 17.54
N THR A 535 -5.04 -4.23 17.93
CA THR A 535 -3.88 -4.45 17.04
C THR A 535 -3.16 -5.74 17.42
N ASP A 536 -2.36 -6.28 16.52
CA ASP A 536 -1.54 -7.49 16.75
C ASP A 536 -0.13 -7.11 17.26
N GLY A 537 0.00 -6.05 18.05
CA GLY A 537 1.27 -5.64 18.64
C GLY A 537 1.31 -4.17 19.05
N ALA A 538 2.46 -3.77 19.58
CA ALA A 538 2.69 -2.41 20.05
C ALA A 538 2.82 -1.41 18.90
N ILE A 539 2.18 -0.25 19.04
CA ILE A 539 2.23 0.84 18.08
C ILE A 539 2.25 2.19 18.80
N ASP A 540 3.00 3.15 18.25
CA ASP A 540 3.03 4.52 18.70
C ASP A 540 2.68 5.47 17.54
N GLY A 541 1.96 6.55 17.83
CA GLY A 541 1.57 7.55 16.84
C GLY A 541 0.57 7.06 15.79
N LEU A 542 -0.19 5.98 16.06
CA LEU A 542 -1.32 5.61 15.22
C LEU A 542 -2.34 6.74 15.25
N SER A 543 -2.76 7.19 14.10
CA SER A 543 -3.73 8.31 14.00
C SER A 543 -5.03 7.84 13.39
N ILE A 544 -6.14 8.34 13.93
CA ILE A 544 -7.48 8.08 13.41
C ILE A 544 -8.16 9.39 13.02
N ARG A 545 -8.84 9.39 11.88
CA ARG A 545 -9.79 10.44 11.53
C ARG A 545 -11.16 10.03 12.03
N VAL A 546 -11.85 10.96 12.68
CA VAL A 546 -13.18 10.79 13.25
C VAL A 546 -14.15 11.82 12.64
N PRO A 547 -15.48 11.69 12.83
CA PRO A 547 -16.42 12.74 12.44
C PRO A 547 -16.06 14.09 13.05
N LYS A 548 -16.21 15.19 12.26
CA LYS A 548 -15.78 16.55 12.64
C LYS A 548 -16.41 17.12 13.88
N ASP A 549 -17.57 16.62 14.25
CA ASP A 549 -18.33 17.02 15.44
C ASP A 549 -18.00 16.21 16.70
N TRP A 550 -17.04 15.28 16.61
CA TRP A 550 -16.57 14.51 17.75
C TRP A 550 -15.41 15.22 18.46
N THR A 551 -15.50 15.35 19.78
CA THR A 551 -14.44 15.91 20.62
C THR A 551 -13.87 14.85 21.54
N TYR A 552 -12.57 14.62 21.49
CA TYR A 552 -11.86 13.69 22.37
C TYR A 552 -11.98 14.15 23.84
N GLU A 553 -12.38 13.25 24.71
CA GLU A 553 -12.54 13.51 26.14
C GLU A 553 -11.44 12.86 26.96
N GLU A 554 -11.34 11.54 26.87
CA GLU A 554 -10.41 10.76 27.67
C GLU A 554 -10.17 9.35 27.09
N GLY A 555 -9.19 8.64 27.64
CA GLY A 555 -8.91 7.23 27.37
C GLY A 555 -7.44 6.95 27.41
N LEU A 556 -6.77 6.92 26.26
CA LEU A 556 -5.35 6.55 26.17
C LEU A 556 -4.44 7.74 26.48
N GLU A 557 -3.52 7.56 27.44
CA GLU A 557 -2.54 8.57 27.82
C GLU A 557 -1.65 8.97 26.63
N GLY A 558 -1.33 10.26 26.51
CA GLY A 558 -0.52 10.80 25.42
C GLY A 558 -1.29 11.09 24.13
N SER A 559 -2.59 10.73 24.05
CA SER A 559 -3.40 11.02 22.87
C SER A 559 -3.74 12.51 22.75
N GLN A 560 -3.73 13.02 21.50
CA GLN A 560 -4.00 14.43 21.20
C GLN A 560 -4.85 14.57 19.95
N GLN A 561 -5.92 15.35 20.04
CA GLN A 561 -6.79 15.67 18.92
C GLN A 561 -6.45 17.04 18.33
N GLN A 562 -6.34 17.07 17.00
CA GLN A 562 -6.30 18.29 16.21
C GLN A 562 -7.35 18.18 15.10
N ASP A 563 -8.33 19.10 15.10
CA ASP A 563 -9.47 19.07 14.20
C ASP A 563 -10.21 17.71 14.24
N ASP A 564 -10.32 17.02 13.11
CA ASP A 564 -10.96 15.71 12.97
C ASP A 564 -9.99 14.51 13.11
N VAL A 565 -8.75 14.76 13.55
CA VAL A 565 -7.72 13.73 13.71
C VAL A 565 -7.30 13.58 15.17
N LEU A 566 -7.37 12.35 15.70
CA LEU A 566 -6.79 11.97 16.98
C LEU A 566 -5.52 11.18 16.73
N VAL A 567 -4.38 11.70 17.21
CA VAL A 567 -3.13 10.95 17.33
C VAL A 567 -3.16 10.19 18.64
N LEU A 568 -3.10 8.88 18.59
CA LEU A 568 -3.10 8.01 19.77
C LEU A 568 -1.71 7.97 20.39
N GLY A 569 -1.65 7.98 21.71
CA GLY A 569 -0.43 7.65 22.44
C GLY A 569 -0.04 6.17 22.24
N PRO A 570 1.14 5.75 22.74
CA PRO A 570 1.61 4.38 22.58
C PRO A 570 0.69 3.38 23.28
N PHE A 571 0.41 2.26 22.63
CA PHE A 571 -0.36 1.16 23.20
C PHE A 571 0.05 -0.19 22.58
N GLU A 572 -0.35 -1.27 23.23
CA GLU A 572 -0.18 -2.64 22.79
C GLU A 572 -1.53 -3.36 22.89
N ASP A 573 -1.87 -4.10 21.88
CA ASP A 573 -3.09 -4.91 21.74
C ASP A 573 -4.41 -4.12 21.73
N ILE A 574 -4.66 -3.23 22.69
CA ILE A 574 -5.96 -2.57 22.84
C ILE A 574 -5.79 -1.11 23.23
N ALA A 575 -6.48 -0.22 22.52
CA ALA A 575 -6.72 1.16 22.90
C ALA A 575 -8.23 1.45 23.01
N GLN A 576 -8.60 2.24 24.03
CA GLN A 576 -9.97 2.73 24.20
C GLN A 576 -9.95 4.24 24.38
N VAL A 577 -10.77 4.93 23.60
CA VAL A 577 -10.93 6.39 23.68
C VAL A 577 -12.40 6.79 23.68
N LEU A 578 -12.74 7.86 24.37
CA LEU A 578 -14.08 8.41 24.46
C LEU A 578 -14.18 9.76 23.76
N PHE A 579 -15.28 9.95 23.07
CA PHE A 579 -15.62 11.21 22.39
C PHE A 579 -16.97 11.73 22.87
N SER A 580 -17.05 13.04 23.09
CA SER A 580 -18.33 13.73 23.24
C SER A 580 -18.89 14.17 21.89
N LEU A 581 -20.20 14.18 21.80
CA LEU A 581 -21.00 14.68 20.68
C LEU A 581 -21.65 16.00 21.05
N PRO A 582 -21.89 16.91 20.08
CA PRO A 582 -22.67 18.12 20.34
C PRO A 582 -24.06 17.76 20.86
N ALA A 583 -24.60 18.60 21.75
CA ALA A 583 -25.96 18.44 22.22
C ALA A 583 -26.94 18.49 21.04
N SER A 584 -27.80 17.49 20.91
CA SER A 584 -28.89 17.51 19.93
C SER A 584 -29.77 18.72 20.20
N ASN A 585 -29.85 19.65 19.25
CA ASN A 585 -30.75 20.80 19.32
C ASN A 585 -32.22 20.38 19.23
#